data_e2a778358ce3ca4ad6b358d92001bad3
#
_entry.id   e2a778358ce3ca4ad6b358d92001bad3
#
_cell.length_a   1.000
_cell.length_b   1.000
_cell.length_c   1.000
_cell.angle_alpha   90.00
_cell.angle_beta   90.00
_cell.angle_gamma   90.00
#
_symmetry.space_group_name_H-M   'P 1'
#
loop_
_entity.id
_entity.type
_entity.pdbx_description
1 polymer ?
#
loop_
_entity_poly.entity_id
_entity_poly.type
_entity_poly.pdbx_seq_one_letter_code
_entity_poly.pdbx_strand_id
1 'polypeptide(L)'
;RSLIASLNRTEAAIPESTLHGLIEEQIRRTPDSEALTYEGRSLTYAAFGKRAEQVAGLLRHLGVSSNEFVALFLNRSFDTLAGQLGIMKAGAAYLPIGVDYPTERVAYMLEDSGARVLLTQSAHLKELEGALGRVEHILVMDEDASAAAIPESLRERVVMSSGIYVDRPDVALPAGSPDDLAYMIYTSGSTGKPKGAM
;
A
#
# COMPACT_ATOMS: atom_id res chain seq x y z
N ARG A 1 -35.58 -3.69 27.71
CA ARG A 1 -35.37 -3.20 26.31
C ARG A 1 -34.72 -1.81 26.27
N SER A 2 -35.04 -0.87 27.19
CA SER A 2 -34.50 0.47 27.23
C SER A 2 -32.99 0.54 27.53
N LEU A 3 -32.49 -0.35 28.42
CA LEU A 3 -31.05 -0.39 28.75
C LEU A 3 -30.20 -0.84 27.57
N ILE A 4 -30.63 -1.88 26.85
CA ILE A 4 -29.93 -2.38 25.65
C ILE A 4 -29.92 -1.27 24.57
N ALA A 5 -31.03 -0.58 24.37
CA ALA A 5 -31.10 0.51 23.40
C ALA A 5 -30.17 1.69 23.78
N SER A 6 -30.05 2.00 25.10
CA SER A 6 -29.13 3.04 25.57
C SER A 6 -27.65 2.66 25.42
N LEU A 7 -27.32 1.39 25.66
CA LEU A 7 -25.96 0.87 25.49
C LEU A 7 -25.54 0.81 24.00
N ASN A 8 -26.50 0.65 23.09
CA ASN A 8 -26.26 0.62 21.64
C ASN A 8 -26.33 2.03 20.99
N ARG A 9 -26.46 3.10 21.76
CA ARG A 9 -26.30 4.47 21.23
C ARG A 9 -24.84 4.78 21.02
N THR A 10 -24.27 4.25 19.97
CA THR A 10 -22.85 4.43 19.57
C THR A 10 -22.72 5.35 18.36
N GLU A 11 -23.82 5.97 17.96
CA GLU A 11 -23.83 6.93 16.83
C GLU A 11 -22.92 8.11 17.14
N ALA A 12 -21.96 8.37 16.25
CA ALA A 12 -21.08 9.52 16.28
C ALA A 12 -21.04 10.15 14.89
N ALA A 13 -20.93 11.48 14.83
CA ALA A 13 -20.70 12.17 13.56
C ALA A 13 -19.33 11.80 13.03
N ILE A 14 -19.30 11.16 11.87
CA ILE A 14 -18.07 10.82 11.15
C ILE A 14 -17.86 11.89 10.09
N PRO A 15 -16.65 12.47 9.95
CA PRO A 15 -16.35 13.41 8.88
C PRO A 15 -16.62 12.79 7.50
N GLU A 16 -17.27 13.51 6.60
CA GLU A 16 -17.38 13.15 5.20
C GLU A 16 -16.01 13.37 4.52
N SER A 17 -15.12 12.42 4.68
CA SER A 17 -13.75 12.49 4.15
C SER A 17 -13.22 11.09 3.84
N THR A 18 -12.23 11.03 2.94
CA THR A 18 -11.48 9.80 2.71
C THR A 18 -10.45 9.58 3.84
N LEU A 19 -10.03 8.33 4.05
CA LEU A 19 -9.01 8.00 5.04
C LEU A 19 -7.70 8.75 4.76
N HIS A 20 -7.25 8.79 3.50
CA HIS A 20 -6.06 9.55 3.12
C HIS A 20 -6.26 11.05 3.27
N GLY A 21 -7.45 11.58 3.02
CA GLY A 21 -7.78 12.99 3.18
C GLY A 21 -7.61 13.48 4.63
N LEU A 22 -8.02 12.67 5.62
CA LEU A 22 -7.80 12.98 7.05
C LEU A 22 -6.31 13.03 7.40
N ILE A 23 -5.51 12.11 6.84
CA ILE A 23 -4.07 12.10 7.03
C ILE A 23 -3.41 13.31 6.35
N GLU A 24 -3.84 13.68 5.15
CA GLU A 24 -3.36 14.86 4.43
C GLU A 24 -3.67 16.16 5.17
N GLU A 25 -4.84 16.25 5.79
CA GLU A 25 -5.17 17.38 6.64
C GLU A 25 -4.20 17.49 7.83
N GLN A 26 -3.86 16.36 8.47
CA GLN A 26 -2.89 16.34 9.54
C GLN A 26 -1.47 16.73 9.06
N ILE A 27 -1.05 16.23 7.87
CA ILE A 27 0.22 16.62 7.24
C ILE A 27 0.30 18.14 7.05
N ARG A 28 -0.77 18.76 6.56
CA ARG A 28 -0.83 20.23 6.37
C ARG A 28 -0.84 21.00 7.69
N ARG A 29 -1.49 20.45 8.73
CA ARG A 29 -1.64 21.11 10.02
C ARG A 29 -0.36 21.11 10.86
N THR A 30 0.41 20.02 10.84
CA THR A 30 1.61 19.84 11.66
C THR A 30 2.77 19.20 10.87
N PRO A 31 3.26 19.84 9.79
CA PRO A 31 4.23 19.24 8.86
C PRO A 31 5.55 18.82 9.53
N ASP A 32 6.00 19.60 10.51
CA ASP A 32 7.29 19.40 11.17
C ASP A 32 7.21 18.48 12.39
N SER A 33 6.00 18.09 12.82
CA SER A 33 5.83 17.15 13.93
C SER A 33 6.20 15.74 13.49
N GLU A 34 6.68 14.93 14.46
CA GLU A 34 6.95 13.51 14.24
C GLU A 34 5.65 12.77 13.92
N ALA A 35 5.64 12.06 12.80
CA ALA A 35 4.50 11.27 12.34
C ALA A 35 4.72 9.78 12.61
N LEU A 36 5.92 9.28 12.37
CA LEU A 36 6.27 7.87 12.45
C LEU A 36 7.59 7.69 13.17
N THR A 37 7.67 6.68 14.06
CA THR A 37 8.92 6.24 14.68
C THR A 37 9.08 4.73 14.52
N TYR A 38 10.24 4.31 14.07
CA TYR A 38 10.61 2.91 13.92
C TYR A 38 12.11 2.72 14.10
N GLU A 39 12.52 1.78 14.96
CA GLU A 39 13.93 1.44 15.22
C GLU A 39 14.82 2.66 15.57
N GLY A 40 14.28 3.58 16.39
CA GLY A 40 15.00 4.79 16.84
C GLY A 40 15.16 5.87 15.78
N ARG A 41 14.54 5.72 14.61
CA ARG A 41 14.45 6.73 13.55
C ARG A 41 13.04 7.29 13.50
N SER A 42 12.91 8.55 13.12
CA SER A 42 11.61 9.21 12.97
C SER A 42 11.47 9.88 11.62
N LEU A 43 10.23 9.96 11.13
CA LEU A 43 9.83 10.80 9.99
C LEU A 43 8.83 11.84 10.46
N THR A 44 8.98 13.08 9.97
CA THR A 44 7.96 14.12 10.13
C THR A 44 6.75 13.86 9.23
N TYR A 45 5.62 14.50 9.54
CA TYR A 45 4.43 14.44 8.67
C TYR A 45 4.74 14.91 7.26
N ALA A 46 5.53 15.96 7.07
CA ALA A 46 5.93 16.44 5.74
C ALA A 46 6.74 15.38 4.98
N ALA A 47 7.74 14.76 5.60
CA ALA A 47 8.57 13.74 4.97
C ALA A 47 7.76 12.48 4.62
N PHE A 48 6.87 12.05 5.52
CA PHE A 48 5.95 10.94 5.29
C PHE A 48 5.00 11.22 4.13
N GLY A 49 4.37 12.40 4.14
CA GLY A 49 3.46 12.84 3.09
C GLY A 49 4.11 12.89 1.71
N LYS A 50 5.36 13.41 1.65
CA LYS A 50 6.14 13.47 0.41
C LYS A 50 6.43 12.08 -0.15
N ARG A 51 6.88 11.14 0.66
CA ARG A 51 7.09 9.75 0.23
C ARG A 51 5.81 9.12 -0.34
N ALA A 52 4.70 9.29 0.37
CA ALA A 52 3.41 8.78 -0.08
C ALA A 52 2.95 9.39 -1.41
N GLU A 53 3.18 10.70 -1.62
CA GLU A 53 2.85 11.40 -2.86
C GLU A 53 3.69 10.88 -4.04
N GLN A 54 4.97 10.64 -3.83
CA GLN A 54 5.86 10.08 -4.85
C GLN A 54 5.44 8.66 -5.26
N VAL A 55 5.04 7.82 -4.29
CA VAL A 55 4.46 6.50 -4.57
C VAL A 55 3.17 6.64 -5.36
N ALA A 56 2.24 7.52 -4.94
CA ALA A 56 0.97 7.74 -5.63
C ALA A 56 1.19 8.22 -7.07
N GLY A 57 2.09 9.18 -7.27
CA GLY A 57 2.43 9.68 -8.59
C GLY A 57 2.97 8.59 -9.52
N LEU A 58 3.83 7.69 -9.00
CA LEU A 58 4.32 6.56 -9.80
C LEU A 58 3.19 5.58 -10.14
N LEU A 59 2.34 5.21 -9.18
CA LEU A 59 1.23 4.29 -9.41
C LEU A 59 0.28 4.82 -10.51
N ARG A 60 -0.04 6.11 -10.46
CA ARG A 60 -0.84 6.75 -11.53
C ARG A 60 -0.12 6.78 -12.87
N HIS A 61 1.19 7.04 -12.88
CA HIS A 61 2.02 6.98 -14.09
C HIS A 61 2.04 5.57 -14.71
N LEU A 62 2.03 4.53 -13.89
CA LEU A 62 1.92 3.12 -14.31
C LEU A 62 0.49 2.71 -14.71
N GLY A 63 -0.47 3.63 -14.70
CA GLY A 63 -1.85 3.38 -15.13
C GLY A 63 -2.72 2.68 -14.10
N VAL A 64 -2.35 2.72 -12.81
CA VAL A 64 -3.20 2.19 -11.73
C VAL A 64 -4.49 3.02 -11.65
N SER A 65 -5.63 2.36 -11.72
CA SER A 65 -6.96 2.96 -11.71
C SER A 65 -7.56 3.02 -10.30
N SER A 66 -8.64 3.81 -10.14
CA SER A 66 -9.39 3.84 -8.88
C SER A 66 -9.99 2.48 -8.56
N ASN A 67 -9.98 2.12 -7.27
CA ASN A 67 -10.45 0.84 -6.75
C ASN A 67 -9.70 -0.41 -7.27
N GLU A 68 -8.56 -0.24 -7.95
CA GLU A 68 -7.67 -1.34 -8.32
C GLU A 68 -6.84 -1.77 -7.10
N PHE A 69 -6.52 -3.07 -7.00
CA PHE A 69 -5.70 -3.57 -5.90
C PHE A 69 -4.21 -3.46 -6.22
N VAL A 70 -3.46 -2.93 -5.25
CA VAL A 70 -1.99 -2.87 -5.27
C VAL A 70 -1.47 -3.67 -4.08
N ALA A 71 -0.66 -4.68 -4.33
CA ALA A 71 -0.16 -5.58 -3.30
C ALA A 71 1.00 -4.96 -2.51
N LEU A 72 1.04 -5.25 -1.22
CA LEU A 72 2.11 -4.90 -0.29
C LEU A 72 2.68 -6.17 0.32
N PHE A 73 3.94 -6.49 0.01
CA PHE A 73 4.71 -7.58 0.61
C PHE A 73 5.98 -6.99 1.21
N LEU A 74 5.84 -6.39 2.39
CA LEU A 74 6.86 -5.57 3.05
C LEU A 74 7.00 -5.95 4.52
N ASN A 75 8.23 -6.02 5.00
CA ASN A 75 8.50 -5.97 6.44
C ASN A 75 8.06 -4.60 7.00
N ARG A 76 7.83 -4.54 8.31
CA ARG A 76 7.52 -3.26 8.98
C ARG A 76 8.61 -2.24 8.72
N SER A 77 8.26 -1.10 8.17
CA SER A 77 9.16 0.01 7.86
C SER A 77 8.36 1.29 7.63
N PHE A 78 9.03 2.41 7.46
CA PHE A 78 8.39 3.65 6.99
C PHE A 78 7.76 3.48 5.61
N ASP A 79 8.37 2.67 4.74
CA ASP A 79 7.90 2.45 3.38
C ASP A 79 6.58 1.68 3.33
N THR A 80 6.32 0.82 4.33
CA THR A 80 5.02 0.13 4.45
C THR A 80 3.88 1.13 4.59
N LEU A 81 4.03 2.12 5.49
CA LEU A 81 3.00 3.13 5.71
C LEU A 81 2.95 4.16 4.58
N ALA A 82 4.10 4.54 4.02
CA ALA A 82 4.17 5.40 2.85
C ALA A 82 3.53 4.74 1.61
N GLY A 83 3.74 3.43 1.44
CA GLY A 83 3.09 2.62 0.41
C GLY A 83 1.57 2.59 0.57
N GLN A 84 1.07 2.29 1.78
CA GLN A 84 -0.38 2.28 2.06
C GLN A 84 -1.03 3.63 1.76
N LEU A 85 -0.45 4.72 2.28
CA LEU A 85 -0.98 6.06 2.03
C LEU A 85 -0.88 6.43 0.55
N GLY A 86 0.24 6.11 -0.11
CA GLY A 86 0.45 6.39 -1.53
C GLY A 86 -0.54 5.64 -2.43
N ILE A 87 -0.86 4.38 -2.11
CA ILE A 87 -1.87 3.59 -2.83
C ILE A 87 -3.25 4.26 -2.71
N MET A 88 -3.67 4.63 -1.50
CA MET A 88 -4.95 5.31 -1.29
C MET A 88 -5.00 6.68 -1.97
N LYS A 89 -3.90 7.45 -1.96
CA LYS A 89 -3.78 8.73 -2.70
C LYS A 89 -3.86 8.54 -4.21
N ALA A 90 -3.40 7.41 -4.74
CA ALA A 90 -3.59 7.05 -6.15
C ALA A 90 -5.04 6.67 -6.50
N GLY A 91 -5.93 6.58 -5.51
CA GLY A 91 -7.32 6.12 -5.64
C GLY A 91 -7.46 4.60 -5.62
N ALA A 92 -6.38 3.86 -5.37
CA ALA A 92 -6.35 2.41 -5.34
C ALA A 92 -6.54 1.86 -3.92
N ALA A 93 -6.79 0.56 -3.80
CA ALA A 93 -6.91 -0.15 -2.54
C ALA A 93 -5.65 -1.00 -2.28
N TYR A 94 -5.13 -0.99 -1.06
CA TYR A 94 -3.97 -1.81 -0.76
C TYR A 94 -4.35 -3.23 -0.35
N LEU A 95 -3.54 -4.21 -0.78
CA LEU A 95 -3.64 -5.62 -0.42
C LEU A 95 -2.42 -6.01 0.43
N PRO A 96 -2.52 -6.05 1.77
CA PRO A 96 -1.40 -6.47 2.60
C PRO A 96 -1.25 -7.99 2.56
N ILE A 97 -0.04 -8.45 2.25
CA ILE A 97 0.34 -9.86 2.23
C ILE A 97 1.45 -10.07 3.26
N GLY A 98 1.25 -11.02 4.20
CA GLY A 98 2.26 -11.32 5.21
C GLY A 98 3.51 -11.93 4.59
N VAL A 99 4.68 -11.42 4.99
CA VAL A 99 5.98 -11.91 4.51
C VAL A 99 6.31 -13.33 4.98
N ASP A 100 5.58 -13.85 5.93
CA ASP A 100 5.66 -15.21 6.46
C ASP A 100 4.74 -16.21 5.73
N TYR A 101 3.98 -15.76 4.72
CA TYR A 101 3.08 -16.64 3.99
C TYR A 101 3.86 -17.48 2.97
N PRO A 102 3.50 -18.77 2.83
CA PRO A 102 4.06 -19.63 1.78
C PRO A 102 3.85 -19.01 0.38
N THR A 103 4.82 -19.21 -0.50
CA THR A 103 4.84 -18.64 -1.86
C THR A 103 3.59 -18.99 -2.67
N GLU A 104 3.04 -20.21 -2.52
CA GLU A 104 1.80 -20.61 -3.18
C GLU A 104 0.59 -19.80 -2.70
N ARG A 105 0.56 -19.44 -1.40
CA ARG A 105 -0.49 -18.57 -0.86
C ARG A 105 -0.38 -17.16 -1.40
N VAL A 106 0.83 -16.63 -1.50
CA VAL A 106 1.10 -15.32 -2.10
C VAL A 106 0.64 -15.31 -3.57
N ALA A 107 1.02 -16.33 -4.34
CA ALA A 107 0.62 -16.48 -5.74
C ALA A 107 -0.91 -16.50 -5.89
N TYR A 108 -1.59 -17.27 -5.04
CA TYR A 108 -3.06 -17.31 -5.04
C TYR A 108 -3.68 -15.94 -4.76
N MET A 109 -3.17 -15.20 -3.76
CA MET A 109 -3.72 -13.88 -3.38
C MET A 109 -3.51 -12.85 -4.50
N LEU A 110 -2.35 -12.87 -5.16
CA LEU A 110 -2.05 -12.00 -6.31
C LEU A 110 -2.93 -12.32 -7.53
N GLU A 111 -3.15 -13.61 -7.80
CA GLU A 111 -4.01 -14.05 -8.90
C GLU A 111 -5.49 -13.71 -8.67
N ASP A 112 -6.01 -14.04 -7.48
CA ASP A 112 -7.42 -13.87 -7.10
C ASP A 112 -7.80 -12.38 -6.99
N SER A 113 -6.89 -11.53 -6.49
CA SER A 113 -7.10 -10.09 -6.39
C SER A 113 -6.94 -9.34 -7.72
N GLY A 114 -6.25 -9.93 -8.68
CA GLY A 114 -5.89 -9.29 -9.94
C GLY A 114 -4.85 -8.17 -9.79
N ALA A 115 -4.10 -8.12 -8.67
CA ALA A 115 -3.10 -7.10 -8.45
C ALA A 115 -1.98 -7.17 -9.49
N ARG A 116 -1.78 -6.07 -10.25
CA ARG A 116 -0.74 -5.95 -11.28
C ARG A 116 0.52 -5.27 -10.77
N VAL A 117 0.44 -4.59 -9.63
CA VAL A 117 1.56 -3.87 -9.02
C VAL A 117 1.80 -4.43 -7.62
N LEU A 118 3.08 -4.68 -7.31
CA LEU A 118 3.56 -5.15 -6.01
C LEU A 118 4.59 -4.16 -5.45
N LEU A 119 4.39 -3.70 -4.22
CA LEU A 119 5.40 -3.02 -3.44
C LEU A 119 6.09 -4.05 -2.54
N THR A 120 7.42 -4.13 -2.62
CA THR A 120 8.21 -5.12 -1.87
C THR A 120 9.60 -4.58 -1.51
N GLN A 121 10.42 -5.43 -0.89
CA GLN A 121 11.83 -5.19 -0.61
C GLN A 121 12.70 -6.15 -1.41
N SER A 122 13.93 -5.75 -1.72
CA SER A 122 14.88 -6.53 -2.53
C SER A 122 15.15 -7.93 -1.95
N ALA A 123 15.15 -8.05 -0.62
CA ALA A 123 15.36 -9.31 0.09
C ALA A 123 14.33 -10.39 -0.23
N HIS A 124 13.11 -10.01 -0.64
CA HIS A 124 12.01 -10.93 -0.92
C HIS A 124 11.90 -11.37 -2.38
N LEU A 125 12.61 -10.72 -3.31
CA LEU A 125 12.44 -10.93 -4.75
C LEU A 125 12.71 -12.37 -5.18
N LYS A 126 13.77 -12.99 -4.62
CA LYS A 126 14.14 -14.36 -4.96
C LYS A 126 13.08 -15.38 -4.55
N GLU A 127 12.49 -15.19 -3.37
CA GLU A 127 11.43 -16.06 -2.86
C GLU A 127 10.12 -15.90 -3.65
N LEU A 128 9.83 -14.66 -4.05
CA LEU A 128 8.60 -14.32 -4.77
C LEU A 128 8.64 -14.66 -6.26
N GLU A 129 9.80 -14.93 -6.85
CA GLU A 129 9.99 -15.06 -8.30
C GLU A 129 8.92 -15.97 -8.97
N GLY A 130 8.61 -17.11 -8.34
CA GLY A 130 7.59 -18.05 -8.83
C GLY A 130 6.15 -17.63 -8.59
N ALA A 131 5.88 -16.62 -7.74
CA ALA A 131 4.54 -16.16 -7.38
C ALA A 131 4.03 -14.98 -8.22
N LEU A 132 4.90 -14.33 -8.99
CA LEU A 132 4.63 -13.04 -9.63
C LEU A 132 4.06 -13.13 -11.05
N GLY A 133 3.26 -14.17 -11.35
CA GLY A 133 2.76 -14.43 -12.71
C GLY A 133 1.99 -13.27 -13.33
N ARG A 134 1.07 -12.63 -12.57
CA ARG A 134 0.24 -11.50 -13.04
C ARG A 134 0.83 -10.13 -12.78
N VAL A 135 1.85 -10.04 -11.93
CA VAL A 135 2.44 -8.77 -11.55
C VAL A 135 3.23 -8.19 -12.72
N GLU A 136 2.85 -7.02 -13.17
CA GLU A 136 3.49 -6.29 -14.28
C GLU A 136 4.59 -5.37 -13.79
N HIS A 137 4.41 -4.76 -12.59
CA HIS A 137 5.35 -3.82 -12.01
C HIS A 137 5.68 -4.19 -10.57
N ILE A 138 6.97 -4.20 -10.24
CA ILE A 138 7.50 -4.52 -8.92
C ILE A 138 8.26 -3.29 -8.41
N LEU A 139 7.76 -2.66 -7.36
CA LEU A 139 8.35 -1.48 -6.75
C LEU A 139 9.21 -1.93 -5.56
N VAL A 140 10.53 -1.83 -5.71
CA VAL A 140 11.49 -2.17 -4.66
C VAL A 140 11.75 -0.92 -3.81
N MET A 141 11.20 -0.92 -2.59
CA MET A 141 11.06 0.27 -1.75
C MET A 141 12.32 0.61 -0.94
N ASP A 142 13.16 -0.38 -0.64
CA ASP A 142 14.37 -0.21 0.16
C ASP A 142 15.43 0.63 -0.59
N GLU A 143 15.92 1.69 0.07
CA GLU A 143 16.86 2.67 -0.51
C GLU A 143 18.27 2.08 -0.72
N ASP A 144 18.65 1.07 0.06
CA ASP A 144 19.92 0.37 0.01
C ASP A 144 19.92 -0.86 -0.91
N ALA A 145 18.82 -1.10 -1.62
CA ALA A 145 18.71 -2.21 -2.55
C ALA A 145 19.75 -2.11 -3.67
N SER A 146 20.46 -3.23 -3.89
CA SER A 146 21.40 -3.35 -5.01
C SER A 146 20.72 -3.95 -6.24
N ALA A 147 20.97 -3.38 -7.41
CA ALA A 147 20.51 -3.96 -8.67
C ALA A 147 21.02 -5.39 -8.90
N ALA A 148 22.15 -5.76 -8.28
CA ALA A 148 22.69 -7.11 -8.34
C ALA A 148 21.85 -8.14 -7.55
N ALA A 149 21.02 -7.70 -6.61
CA ALA A 149 20.11 -8.56 -5.85
C ALA A 149 18.82 -8.91 -6.63
N ILE A 150 18.59 -8.27 -7.77
CA ILE A 150 17.37 -8.47 -8.56
C ILE A 150 17.56 -9.68 -9.48
N PRO A 151 16.68 -10.72 -9.37
CA PRO A 151 16.67 -11.84 -10.30
C PRO A 151 16.57 -11.36 -11.76
N GLU A 152 17.31 -11.99 -12.67
CA GLU A 152 17.34 -11.64 -14.10
C GLU A 152 15.93 -11.60 -14.70
N SER A 153 15.10 -12.58 -14.37
CA SER A 153 13.71 -12.73 -14.84
C SER A 153 12.78 -11.60 -14.43
N LEU A 154 13.14 -10.81 -13.41
CA LEU A 154 12.33 -9.73 -12.87
C LEU A 154 12.79 -8.34 -13.27
N ARG A 155 14.00 -8.18 -13.84
CA ARG A 155 14.64 -6.88 -14.08
C ARG A 155 13.80 -5.89 -14.89
N GLU A 156 13.11 -6.36 -15.92
CA GLU A 156 12.29 -5.50 -16.77
C GLU A 156 11.03 -4.98 -16.09
N ARG A 157 10.60 -5.66 -15.00
CA ARG A 157 9.40 -5.30 -14.23
C ARG A 157 9.70 -4.50 -12.96
N VAL A 158 10.98 -4.39 -12.59
CA VAL A 158 11.40 -3.75 -11.34
C VAL A 158 11.63 -2.25 -11.49
N VAL A 159 11.03 -1.48 -10.60
CA VAL A 159 11.34 -0.06 -10.36
C VAL A 159 12.02 0.05 -9.00
N MET A 160 13.25 0.55 -8.99
CA MET A 160 14.03 0.75 -7.76
C MET A 160 13.56 2.01 -7.00
N SER A 161 13.88 2.10 -5.71
CA SER A 161 13.55 3.23 -4.85
C SER A 161 13.93 4.60 -5.45
N SER A 162 15.08 4.69 -6.11
CA SER A 162 15.51 5.90 -6.84
C SER A 162 14.58 6.33 -7.97
N GLY A 163 13.83 5.40 -8.54
CA GLY A 163 12.77 5.68 -9.52
C GLY A 163 11.39 5.88 -8.88
N ILE A 164 11.18 5.35 -7.68
CA ILE A 164 9.91 5.50 -6.94
C ILE A 164 9.82 6.90 -6.33
N TYR A 165 10.85 7.30 -5.57
CA TYR A 165 10.88 8.55 -4.81
C TYR A 165 11.28 9.75 -5.67
N VAL A 166 10.56 9.95 -6.78
CA VAL A 166 10.72 11.06 -7.72
C VAL A 166 9.42 11.87 -7.77
N ASP A 167 9.53 13.17 -7.74
CA ASP A 167 8.37 14.06 -7.85
C ASP A 167 7.82 14.03 -9.29
N ARG A 168 6.49 13.88 -9.41
CA ARG A 168 5.77 13.81 -10.69
C ARG A 168 4.65 14.86 -10.72
N PRO A 169 5.00 16.15 -10.86
CA PRO A 169 4.04 17.26 -10.74
C PRO A 169 2.95 17.23 -11.82
N ASP A 170 3.22 16.61 -12.97
CA ASP A 170 2.28 16.54 -14.09
C ASP A 170 1.26 15.40 -13.95
N VAL A 171 1.39 14.56 -12.91
CA VAL A 171 0.48 13.45 -12.66
C VAL A 171 -0.61 13.89 -11.68
N ALA A 172 -1.83 14.02 -12.16
CA ALA A 172 -2.97 14.35 -11.33
C ALA A 172 -3.36 13.16 -10.42
N LEU A 173 -3.48 13.42 -9.11
CA LEU A 173 -4.03 12.46 -8.16
C LEU A 173 -5.55 12.67 -8.05
N PRO A 174 -6.35 11.58 -7.93
CA PRO A 174 -7.80 11.70 -7.77
C PRO A 174 -8.15 12.27 -6.39
N ALA A 175 -9.27 12.97 -6.31
CA ALA A 175 -9.79 13.45 -5.03
C ALA A 175 -10.25 12.31 -4.11
N GLY A 176 -10.61 11.17 -4.69
CA GLY A 176 -11.20 10.04 -3.98
C GLY A 176 -12.64 10.28 -3.53
N SER A 177 -13.29 9.21 -3.11
CA SER A 177 -14.63 9.21 -2.52
C SER A 177 -14.60 8.45 -1.19
N PRO A 178 -15.42 8.82 -0.18
CA PRO A 178 -15.59 8.01 1.02
C PRO A 178 -16.07 6.57 0.75
N ASP A 179 -16.68 6.34 -0.41
CA ASP A 179 -17.17 5.01 -0.85
C ASP A 179 -16.10 4.20 -1.60
N ASP A 180 -14.92 4.77 -1.87
CA ASP A 180 -13.84 4.04 -2.52
C ASP A 180 -13.26 2.96 -1.60
N LEU A 181 -12.79 1.88 -2.21
CA LEU A 181 -12.10 0.80 -1.50
C LEU A 181 -10.81 1.33 -0.86
N ALA A 182 -10.60 1.03 0.42
CA ALA A 182 -9.37 1.36 1.12
C ALA A 182 -8.36 0.19 1.08
N TYR A 183 -8.83 -1.03 1.37
CA TYR A 183 -8.00 -2.23 1.41
C TYR A 183 -8.80 -3.51 1.20
N MET A 184 -8.09 -4.62 0.97
CA MET A 184 -8.62 -5.97 1.03
C MET A 184 -7.75 -6.84 1.93
N ILE A 185 -8.37 -7.56 2.87
CA ILE A 185 -7.67 -8.52 3.75
C ILE A 185 -8.18 -9.92 3.49
N TYR A 186 -7.26 -10.86 3.25
CA TYR A 186 -7.60 -12.27 3.12
C TYR A 186 -7.77 -12.95 4.48
N THR A 187 -8.91 -13.56 4.68
CA THR A 187 -9.24 -14.36 5.86
C THR A 187 -9.23 -15.84 5.52
N SER A 188 -9.07 -16.71 6.53
CA SER A 188 -9.19 -18.15 6.36
C SER A 188 -10.63 -18.50 5.99
N GLY A 189 -10.84 -18.99 4.77
CA GLY A 189 -12.16 -19.43 4.30
C GLY A 189 -12.53 -20.81 4.88
N SER A 190 -13.81 -21.01 5.21
CA SER A 190 -14.36 -22.31 5.62
C SER A 190 -14.20 -23.43 4.58
N THR A 191 -13.92 -23.07 3.32
CA THR A 191 -13.71 -23.98 2.19
C THR A 191 -12.24 -24.31 1.91
N GLY A 192 -11.31 -23.91 2.81
CA GLY A 192 -9.87 -24.14 2.68
C GLY A 192 -9.12 -23.12 1.82
N LYS A 193 -9.81 -22.35 0.97
CA LYS A 193 -9.19 -21.24 0.22
C LYS A 193 -9.40 -19.90 0.94
N PRO A 194 -8.38 -19.04 1.03
CA PRO A 194 -8.53 -17.69 1.57
C PRO A 194 -9.57 -16.89 0.77
N LYS A 195 -10.32 -16.02 1.48
CA LYS A 195 -11.30 -15.10 0.89
C LYS A 195 -10.91 -13.66 1.20
N GLY A 196 -10.91 -12.79 0.17
CA GLY A 196 -10.69 -11.36 0.33
C GLY A 196 -11.93 -10.67 0.87
N ALA A 197 -11.78 -9.93 1.98
CA ALA A 197 -12.79 -9.03 2.54
C ALA A 197 -12.37 -7.59 2.26
N MET A 198 -13.29 -6.82 1.70
CA MET A 198 -13.12 -5.41 1.35
C MET A 198 -13.86 -4.52 2.32
#